data_ba31b0cd9128220b98e3329baa87d6ea
#
_entry.id   ba31b0cd9128220b98e3329baa87d6ea
#
_cell.length_a   1.000
_cell.length_b   1.000
_cell.length_c   1.000
_cell.angle_alpha   90.00
_cell.angle_beta   90.00
_cell.angle_gamma   90.00
#
_symmetry.space_group_name_H-M   'P 1'
#
loop_
_entity.id
_entity.type
_entity.pdbx_description
1 polymer ?
#
loop_
_entity_poly.entity_id
_entity_poly.type
_entity_poly.pdbx_seq_one_letter_code
_entity_poly.pdbx_strand_id
1 'polypeptide(L)'
;RAVYEALSDPFNLLHEHPAKPILLFAGQNLSEDYLARLLAAVENRSIAAIVISKSGTTTEPAIAFRLIRDEIERRYGRKEAARRIVAVTDRSRGALKTLADREGYRTFVIPDDVGGRYSVLTPVGLLPLAAAGIDIRSLLAGACEMERATADGVPFDENPAARYAAVRNILYRQGFMIEILASYEPQLQYLAEWWKQLFGESEGKQGRGIFPASVTFTADLHSMGQYIQEGERTLFETVVSVA
;
A
#
# COMPACT_ATOMS: atom_id res chain seq x y z
N ARG A 1 -2.11 1.53 2.14
CA ARG A 1 -1.76 1.31 3.54
C ARG A 1 -0.38 1.89 3.87
N ALA A 2 0.67 1.56 3.12
CA ALA A 2 2.04 2.02 3.39
C ALA A 2 2.14 3.52 3.76
N VAL A 3 1.67 4.40 2.89
CA VAL A 3 1.73 5.85 3.14
C VAL A 3 0.86 6.28 4.32
N TYR A 4 -0.31 5.66 4.50
CA TYR A 4 -1.18 5.98 5.63
C TYR A 4 -0.49 5.66 6.97
N GLU A 5 0.06 4.46 7.12
CA GLU A 5 0.76 4.04 8.35
C GLU A 5 2.02 4.90 8.60
N ALA A 6 2.77 5.22 7.54
CA ALA A 6 3.98 6.05 7.65
C ALA A 6 3.70 7.50 8.10
N LEU A 7 2.52 8.05 7.78
CA LEU A 7 2.20 9.46 8.02
C LEU A 7 1.11 9.69 9.08
N SER A 8 0.53 8.64 9.63
CA SER A 8 -0.53 8.73 10.63
C SER A 8 0.02 8.57 12.05
N ASP A 9 -0.67 9.19 13.00
CA ASP A 9 -0.46 8.90 14.41
C ASP A 9 -0.86 7.44 14.69
N PRO A 10 0.05 6.56 15.13
CA PRO A 10 -0.25 5.16 15.38
C PRO A 10 -1.27 4.96 16.53
N PHE A 11 -1.44 5.97 17.37
CA PHE A 11 -2.36 5.96 18.50
C PHE A 11 -3.69 6.67 18.22
N ASN A 12 -3.93 7.10 16.98
CA ASN A 12 -5.15 7.86 16.61
C ASN A 12 -6.46 7.13 16.95
N LEU A 13 -6.44 5.79 17.00
CA LEU A 13 -7.59 4.96 17.42
C LEU A 13 -7.96 5.14 18.91
N LEU A 14 -7.03 5.58 19.75
CA LEU A 14 -7.21 5.76 21.19
C LEU A 14 -7.78 7.16 21.53
N HIS A 15 -7.80 8.07 20.58
CA HIS A 15 -8.37 9.40 20.79
C HIS A 15 -9.90 9.31 20.86
N GLU A 16 -10.53 9.88 21.89
CA GLU A 16 -11.99 9.90 22.04
C GLU A 16 -12.69 10.58 20.85
N HIS A 17 -12.09 11.65 20.33
CA HIS A 17 -12.57 12.41 19.19
C HIS A 17 -11.44 12.61 18.18
N PRO A 18 -11.18 11.64 17.30
CA PRO A 18 -10.15 11.81 16.28
C PRO A 18 -10.52 12.98 15.37
N ALA A 19 -9.57 13.90 15.20
CA ALA A 19 -9.77 15.10 14.37
C ALA A 19 -9.98 14.77 12.88
N LYS A 20 -9.64 13.56 12.47
CA LYS A 20 -9.68 13.08 11.08
C LYS A 20 -10.29 11.69 11.02
N PRO A 21 -10.91 11.32 9.89
CA PRO A 21 -11.39 9.95 9.67
C PRO A 21 -10.27 8.92 9.81
N ILE A 22 -10.59 7.80 10.46
CA ILE A 22 -9.69 6.66 10.59
C ILE A 22 -9.89 5.75 9.40
N LEU A 23 -8.80 5.35 8.75
CA LEU A 23 -8.84 4.32 7.71
C LEU A 23 -8.67 2.94 8.34
N LEU A 24 -9.63 2.08 8.06
CA LEU A 24 -9.55 0.65 8.34
C LEU A 24 -9.43 -0.11 7.02
N PHE A 25 -8.64 -1.18 7.02
CA PHE A 25 -8.33 -1.91 5.78
C PHE A 25 -8.99 -3.29 5.81
N ALA A 26 -9.67 -3.64 4.73
CA ALA A 26 -10.31 -4.93 4.53
C ALA A 26 -10.05 -5.46 3.12
N GLY A 27 -10.15 -6.78 2.93
CA GLY A 27 -9.92 -7.41 1.63
C GLY A 27 -8.46 -7.65 1.29
N GLN A 28 -7.60 -7.69 2.29
CA GLN A 28 -6.19 -8.10 2.19
C GLN A 28 -5.95 -9.54 2.63
N ASN A 29 -6.98 -10.20 3.15
CA ASN A 29 -6.98 -11.57 3.61
C ASN A 29 -8.41 -12.15 3.55
N LEU A 30 -8.54 -13.46 3.80
CA LEU A 30 -9.80 -14.20 3.85
C LEU A 30 -10.19 -14.62 5.29
N SER A 31 -9.62 -13.99 6.31
CA SER A 31 -9.92 -14.32 7.70
C SER A 31 -11.34 -13.89 8.08
N GLU A 32 -12.18 -14.86 8.41
CA GLU A 32 -13.53 -14.64 8.91
C GLU A 32 -13.51 -13.85 10.22
N ASP A 33 -12.64 -14.24 11.15
CA ASP A 33 -12.47 -13.57 12.45
C ASP A 33 -12.07 -12.11 12.31
N TYR A 34 -11.14 -11.82 11.40
CA TYR A 34 -10.73 -10.44 11.15
C TYR A 34 -11.91 -9.59 10.67
N LEU A 35 -12.68 -10.09 9.71
CA LEU A 35 -13.81 -9.36 9.14
C LEU A 35 -14.95 -9.20 10.15
N ALA A 36 -15.27 -10.23 10.92
CA ALA A 36 -16.28 -10.18 11.97
C ALA A 36 -15.92 -9.14 13.04
N ARG A 37 -14.65 -9.13 13.50
CA ARG A 37 -14.15 -8.15 14.48
C ARG A 37 -14.12 -6.74 13.92
N LEU A 38 -13.78 -6.56 12.64
CA LEU A 38 -13.83 -5.27 11.97
C LEU A 38 -15.26 -4.70 11.97
N LEU A 39 -16.24 -5.50 11.56
CA LEU A 39 -17.66 -5.09 11.53
C LEU A 39 -18.16 -4.76 12.93
N ALA A 40 -17.83 -5.55 13.94
CA ALA A 40 -18.17 -5.27 15.33
C ALA A 40 -17.53 -3.96 15.85
N ALA A 41 -16.25 -3.73 15.52
CA ALA A 41 -15.54 -2.51 15.94
C ALA A 41 -16.14 -1.23 15.38
N VAL A 42 -16.81 -1.31 14.23
CA VAL A 42 -17.45 -0.14 13.61
C VAL A 42 -18.97 -0.06 13.84
N GLU A 43 -19.53 -0.95 14.65
CA GLU A 43 -20.97 -1.06 14.86
C GLU A 43 -21.62 0.27 15.27
N ASN A 44 -21.03 1.01 16.18
CA ASN A 44 -21.51 2.28 16.71
C ASN A 44 -20.83 3.50 16.09
N ARG A 45 -20.17 3.35 14.94
CA ARG A 45 -19.49 4.44 14.25
C ARG A 45 -20.11 4.73 12.89
N SER A 46 -20.04 6.00 12.48
CA SER A 46 -20.40 6.36 11.10
C SER A 46 -19.33 5.82 10.15
N ILE A 47 -19.76 5.06 9.15
CA ILE A 47 -18.85 4.42 8.19
C ILE A 47 -19.15 4.81 6.74
N ALA A 48 -18.11 4.83 5.95
CA ALA A 48 -18.13 4.91 4.49
C ALA A 48 -17.11 3.90 3.93
N ALA A 49 -17.20 3.54 2.67
CA ALA A 49 -16.29 2.61 2.04
C ALA A 49 -15.67 3.20 0.77
N ILE A 50 -14.37 2.99 0.61
CA ILE A 50 -13.66 3.18 -0.66
C ILE A 50 -13.27 1.79 -1.15
N VAL A 51 -13.92 1.31 -2.19
CA VAL A 51 -13.60 0.02 -2.81
C VAL A 51 -12.68 0.23 -4.00
N ILE A 52 -11.56 -0.49 -4.01
CA ILE A 52 -10.50 -0.32 -5.00
C ILE A 52 -10.26 -1.66 -5.68
N SER A 53 -10.63 -1.76 -6.95
CA SER A 53 -10.35 -2.93 -7.78
C SER A 53 -10.53 -2.59 -9.26
N LYS A 54 -9.55 -2.89 -10.10
CA LYS A 54 -9.63 -2.63 -11.53
C LYS A 54 -10.69 -3.52 -12.19
N SER A 55 -10.63 -4.82 -11.97
CA SER A 55 -11.58 -5.79 -12.53
C SER A 55 -12.87 -5.93 -11.69
N GLY A 56 -12.77 -5.77 -10.38
CA GLY A 56 -13.82 -6.10 -9.43
C GLY A 56 -13.98 -7.60 -9.16
N THR A 57 -13.06 -8.44 -9.65
CA THR A 57 -13.14 -9.91 -9.55
C THR A 57 -12.06 -10.53 -8.66
N THR A 58 -11.14 -9.73 -8.11
CA THR A 58 -10.17 -10.21 -7.10
C THR A 58 -10.94 -10.68 -5.88
N THR A 59 -10.71 -11.91 -5.46
CA THR A 59 -11.55 -12.64 -4.49
C THR A 59 -11.62 -11.95 -3.13
N GLU A 60 -10.48 -11.61 -2.56
CA GLU A 60 -10.38 -11.06 -1.21
C GLU A 60 -11.12 -9.71 -1.07
N PRO A 61 -10.83 -8.69 -1.90
CA PRO A 61 -11.57 -7.43 -1.81
C PRO A 61 -13.03 -7.56 -2.24
N ALA A 62 -13.39 -8.51 -3.13
CA ALA A 62 -14.78 -8.70 -3.55
C ALA A 62 -15.64 -9.26 -2.41
N ILE A 63 -15.13 -10.24 -1.66
CA ILE A 63 -15.81 -10.80 -0.48
C ILE A 63 -15.95 -9.73 0.61
N ALA A 64 -14.86 -9.07 0.97
CA ALA A 64 -14.87 -8.03 2.00
C ALA A 64 -15.82 -6.89 1.62
N PHE A 65 -15.80 -6.43 0.38
CA PHE A 65 -16.67 -5.36 -0.08
C PHE A 65 -18.14 -5.77 -0.04
N ARG A 66 -18.48 -7.00 -0.41
CA ARG A 66 -19.87 -7.49 -0.32
C ARG A 66 -20.42 -7.36 1.10
N LEU A 67 -19.67 -7.85 2.09
CA LEU A 67 -20.08 -7.81 3.50
C LEU A 67 -20.18 -6.37 4.04
N ILE A 68 -19.19 -5.53 3.72
CA ILE A 68 -19.19 -4.11 4.14
C ILE A 68 -20.31 -3.35 3.47
N ARG A 69 -20.59 -3.58 2.20
CA ARG A 69 -21.72 -2.99 1.49
C ARG A 69 -23.05 -3.36 2.11
N ASP A 70 -23.26 -4.65 2.36
CA ASP A 70 -24.51 -5.16 2.98
C ASP A 70 -24.71 -4.51 4.36
N GLU A 71 -23.65 -4.30 5.13
CA GLU A 71 -23.71 -3.60 6.43
C GLU A 71 -24.04 -2.10 6.27
N ILE A 72 -23.45 -1.41 5.29
CA ILE A 72 -23.76 0.00 5.00
C ILE A 72 -25.22 0.14 4.54
N GLU A 73 -25.67 -0.74 3.64
CA GLU A 73 -27.07 -0.74 3.17
C GLU A 73 -28.06 -1.04 4.30
N ARG A 74 -27.72 -1.97 5.18
CA ARG A 74 -28.53 -2.31 6.36
C ARG A 74 -28.71 -1.12 7.31
N ARG A 75 -27.63 -0.34 7.54
CA ARG A 75 -27.64 0.81 8.47
C ARG A 75 -28.29 2.06 7.90
N TYR A 76 -27.98 2.37 6.67
CA TYR A 76 -28.31 3.69 6.10
C TYR A 76 -29.35 3.62 4.98
N GLY A 77 -29.75 2.43 4.56
CA GLY A 77 -30.59 2.22 3.39
C GLY A 77 -29.83 2.47 2.07
N ARG A 78 -30.37 1.93 0.99
CA ARG A 78 -29.70 1.89 -0.32
C ARG A 78 -29.33 3.26 -0.88
N LYS A 79 -30.20 4.25 -0.73
CA LYS A 79 -29.98 5.60 -1.26
C LYS A 79 -28.81 6.31 -0.57
N GLU A 80 -28.72 6.20 0.75
CA GLU A 80 -27.63 6.80 1.50
C GLU A 80 -26.32 5.96 1.37
N ALA A 81 -26.44 4.64 1.28
CA ALA A 81 -25.31 3.76 1.00
C ALA A 81 -24.58 4.14 -0.31
N ALA A 82 -25.34 4.49 -1.35
CA ALA A 82 -24.77 4.95 -2.62
C ALA A 82 -23.91 6.22 -2.48
N ARG A 83 -24.18 7.06 -1.48
CA ARG A 83 -23.37 8.26 -1.18
C ARG A 83 -22.15 7.96 -0.32
N ARG A 84 -22.18 6.87 0.43
CA ARG A 84 -21.14 6.44 1.38
C ARG A 84 -20.14 5.47 0.75
N ILE A 85 -20.42 4.99 -0.45
CA ILE A 85 -19.55 4.07 -1.18
C ILE A 85 -18.95 4.81 -2.37
N VAL A 86 -17.61 4.76 -2.46
CA VAL A 86 -16.85 5.30 -3.60
C VAL A 86 -16.06 4.16 -4.22
N ALA A 87 -16.13 4.02 -5.53
CA ALA A 87 -15.40 2.99 -6.27
C ALA A 87 -14.22 3.59 -7.05
N VAL A 88 -13.03 3.04 -6.81
CA VAL A 88 -11.84 3.31 -7.63
C VAL A 88 -11.63 2.09 -8.53
N THR A 89 -11.91 2.24 -9.82
CA THR A 89 -12.04 1.10 -10.73
C THR A 89 -11.66 1.46 -12.16
N ASP A 90 -11.85 0.53 -13.10
CA ASP A 90 -11.68 0.78 -14.52
C ASP A 90 -12.66 1.87 -15.03
N ARG A 91 -12.27 2.53 -16.11
CA ARG A 91 -13.07 3.61 -16.72
C ARG A 91 -14.43 3.13 -17.25
N SER A 92 -14.46 1.95 -17.88
CA SER A 92 -15.57 1.51 -18.72
C SER A 92 -16.00 0.06 -18.52
N ARG A 93 -15.18 -0.79 -17.89
CA ARG A 93 -15.40 -2.24 -17.83
C ARG A 93 -15.08 -2.82 -16.45
N GLY A 94 -15.49 -4.05 -16.23
CA GLY A 94 -15.26 -4.80 -15.00
C GLY A 94 -16.49 -4.85 -14.10
N ALA A 95 -16.54 -5.87 -13.24
CA ALA A 95 -17.67 -6.13 -12.37
C ALA A 95 -17.93 -4.98 -11.39
N LEU A 96 -16.88 -4.36 -10.85
CA LEU A 96 -17.03 -3.22 -9.95
C LEU A 96 -17.55 -1.97 -10.67
N LYS A 97 -17.11 -1.71 -11.91
CA LYS A 97 -17.63 -0.60 -12.72
C LYS A 97 -19.11 -0.79 -13.01
N THR A 98 -19.52 -1.97 -13.47
CA THR A 98 -20.93 -2.30 -13.73
C THR A 98 -21.79 -2.14 -12.46
N LEU A 99 -21.28 -2.61 -11.33
CA LEU A 99 -21.98 -2.45 -10.05
C LEU A 99 -22.11 -0.97 -9.66
N ALA A 100 -21.04 -0.21 -9.76
CA ALA A 100 -20.99 1.21 -9.40
C ALA A 100 -21.98 2.04 -10.24
N ASP A 101 -22.06 1.78 -11.53
CA ASP A 101 -23.02 2.45 -12.43
C ASP A 101 -24.46 2.10 -12.07
N ARG A 102 -24.73 0.84 -11.80
CA ARG A 102 -26.09 0.37 -11.42
C ARG A 102 -26.57 0.95 -10.09
N GLU A 103 -25.70 1.00 -9.09
CA GLU A 103 -26.04 1.47 -7.75
C GLU A 103 -25.84 2.99 -7.56
N GLY A 104 -25.25 3.68 -8.55
CA GLY A 104 -25.00 5.13 -8.51
C GLY A 104 -23.84 5.53 -7.60
N TYR A 105 -22.83 4.68 -7.44
CA TYR A 105 -21.63 5.02 -6.67
C TYR A 105 -20.78 6.05 -7.41
N ARG A 106 -20.19 6.98 -6.65
CA ARG A 106 -19.16 7.86 -7.20
C ARG A 106 -17.94 7.03 -7.61
N THR A 107 -17.43 7.28 -8.82
CA THR A 107 -16.28 6.53 -9.35
C THR A 107 -15.06 7.41 -9.58
N PHE A 108 -13.87 6.81 -9.38
CA PHE A 108 -12.59 7.36 -9.82
C PHE A 108 -11.89 6.30 -10.67
N VAL A 109 -11.13 6.77 -11.65
CA VAL A 109 -10.52 5.89 -12.66
C VAL A 109 -9.13 5.46 -12.24
N ILE A 110 -8.86 4.16 -12.33
CA ILE A 110 -7.50 3.62 -12.31
C ILE A 110 -6.93 3.74 -13.71
N PRO A 111 -5.81 4.45 -13.94
CA PRO A 111 -5.21 4.56 -15.27
C PRO A 111 -4.87 3.19 -15.86
N ASP A 112 -5.04 3.04 -17.16
CA ASP A 112 -4.85 1.74 -17.82
C ASP A 112 -3.39 1.29 -17.90
N ASP A 113 -2.50 2.24 -17.99
CA ASP A 113 -1.05 2.12 -18.11
C ASP A 113 -0.33 2.02 -16.74
N VAL A 114 -1.05 2.14 -15.62
CA VAL A 114 -0.48 2.03 -14.28
C VAL A 114 -0.80 0.68 -13.65
N GLY A 115 0.24 -0.10 -13.37
CA GLY A 115 0.13 -1.37 -12.63
C GLY A 115 -0.17 -1.14 -11.14
N GLY A 116 -0.75 -2.16 -10.47
CA GLY A 116 -1.18 -2.05 -9.07
C GLY A 116 -0.10 -1.55 -8.12
N ARG A 117 1.10 -2.12 -8.19
CA ARG A 117 2.24 -1.76 -7.33
C ARG A 117 2.84 -0.38 -7.58
N TYR A 118 2.45 0.29 -8.67
CA TYR A 118 2.84 1.67 -9.00
C TYR A 118 1.73 2.69 -8.77
N SER A 119 0.58 2.28 -8.25
CA SER A 119 -0.65 3.06 -8.29
C SER A 119 -0.85 4.03 -7.12
N VAL A 120 0.08 4.13 -6.19
CA VAL A 120 -0.08 4.95 -4.97
C VAL A 120 -0.32 6.44 -5.28
N LEU A 121 0.27 6.98 -6.34
CA LEU A 121 0.11 8.37 -6.79
C LEU A 121 -1.08 8.57 -7.76
N THR A 122 -1.94 7.58 -7.88
CA THR A 122 -3.22 7.65 -8.62
C THR A 122 -4.39 7.74 -7.63
N PRO A 123 -5.65 7.82 -8.06
CA PRO A 123 -6.80 7.74 -7.16
C PRO A 123 -6.80 6.53 -6.22
N VAL A 124 -6.09 5.45 -6.55
CA VAL A 124 -5.91 4.26 -5.70
C VAL A 124 -5.32 4.61 -4.33
N GLY A 125 -4.29 5.44 -4.29
CA GLY A 125 -3.67 5.88 -3.04
C GLY A 125 -4.15 7.26 -2.61
N LEU A 126 -4.26 8.21 -3.53
CA LEU A 126 -4.54 9.61 -3.18
C LEU A 126 -5.93 9.81 -2.58
N LEU A 127 -6.96 9.09 -3.05
CA LEU A 127 -8.32 9.26 -2.52
C LEU A 127 -8.44 8.83 -1.04
N PRO A 128 -8.03 7.63 -0.63
CA PRO A 128 -8.09 7.26 0.79
C PRO A 128 -7.20 8.15 1.66
N LEU A 129 -6.02 8.55 1.19
CA LEU A 129 -5.13 9.45 1.93
C LEU A 129 -5.77 10.84 2.15
N ALA A 130 -6.37 11.41 1.12
CA ALA A 130 -7.12 12.67 1.22
C ALA A 130 -8.33 12.52 2.16
N ALA A 131 -9.06 11.40 2.10
CA ALA A 131 -10.17 11.12 3.01
C ALA A 131 -9.71 11.05 4.48
N ALA A 132 -8.51 10.54 4.74
CA ALA A 132 -7.88 10.54 6.06
C ALA A 132 -7.27 11.90 6.46
N GLY A 133 -7.37 12.92 5.60
CA GLY A 133 -6.84 14.25 5.88
C GLY A 133 -5.31 14.35 5.78
N ILE A 134 -4.66 13.43 5.07
CA ILE A 134 -3.24 13.53 4.73
C ILE A 134 -3.07 14.52 3.59
N ASP A 135 -2.02 15.34 3.66
CA ASP A 135 -1.69 16.31 2.62
C ASP A 135 -1.12 15.61 1.38
N ILE A 136 -2.03 15.28 0.45
CA ILE A 136 -1.65 14.65 -0.81
C ILE A 136 -0.89 15.59 -1.75
N ARG A 137 -0.94 16.92 -1.54
CA ARG A 137 -0.20 17.88 -2.37
C ARG A 137 1.28 17.83 -2.02
N SER A 138 1.60 17.81 -0.73
CA SER A 138 2.98 17.62 -0.26
C SER A 138 3.55 16.26 -0.70
N LEU A 139 2.74 15.20 -0.65
CA LEU A 139 3.14 13.89 -1.16
C LEU A 139 3.48 13.94 -2.67
N LEU A 140 2.64 14.58 -3.47
CA LEU A 140 2.88 14.75 -4.91
C LEU A 140 4.08 15.66 -5.20
N ALA A 141 4.29 16.71 -4.39
CA ALA A 141 5.46 17.57 -4.53
C ALA A 141 6.77 16.80 -4.35
N GLY A 142 6.86 15.95 -3.29
CA GLY A 142 8.01 15.08 -3.09
C GLY A 142 8.21 14.06 -4.23
N ALA A 143 7.12 13.52 -4.79
CA ALA A 143 7.22 12.63 -5.95
C ALA A 143 7.76 13.36 -7.20
N CYS A 144 7.31 14.59 -7.47
CA CYS A 144 7.83 15.42 -8.57
C CYS A 144 9.30 15.82 -8.36
N GLU A 145 9.71 16.03 -7.11
CA GLU A 145 11.10 16.31 -6.77
C GLU A 145 11.99 15.10 -7.08
N MET A 146 11.57 13.90 -6.66
CA MET A 146 12.28 12.66 -6.97
C MET A 146 12.28 12.35 -8.48
N GLU A 147 11.18 12.58 -9.17
CA GLU A 147 11.11 12.42 -10.63
C GLU A 147 12.17 13.27 -11.34
N ARG A 148 12.35 14.54 -10.92
CA ARG A 148 13.40 15.40 -11.48
C ARG A 148 14.81 14.89 -11.16
N ALA A 149 15.01 14.41 -9.92
CA ALA A 149 16.32 13.89 -9.49
C ALA A 149 16.71 12.57 -10.18
N THR A 150 15.73 11.87 -10.78
CA THR A 150 15.93 10.58 -11.44
C THR A 150 15.58 10.58 -12.93
N ALA A 151 15.32 11.76 -13.50
CA ALA A 151 14.94 11.92 -14.91
C ALA A 151 16.05 11.50 -15.87
N ASP A 152 15.67 11.21 -17.10
CA ASP A 152 16.61 10.97 -18.20
C ASP A 152 17.52 12.19 -18.38
N GLY A 153 18.84 11.94 -18.48
CA GLY A 153 19.85 12.99 -18.63
C GLY A 153 20.46 13.49 -17.31
N VAL A 154 19.95 13.07 -16.14
CA VAL A 154 20.64 13.29 -14.87
C VAL A 154 21.91 12.44 -14.84
N PRO A 155 23.11 13.01 -14.58
CA PRO A 155 24.35 12.26 -14.51
C PRO A 155 24.25 11.09 -13.52
N PHE A 156 24.91 9.98 -13.84
CA PHE A 156 24.85 8.75 -13.03
C PHE A 156 25.22 8.96 -11.55
N ASP A 157 26.22 9.75 -11.29
CA ASP A 157 26.72 10.08 -9.95
C ASP A 157 25.75 10.98 -9.14
N GLU A 158 24.87 11.68 -9.82
CA GLU A 158 23.81 12.52 -9.22
C GLU A 158 22.45 11.80 -9.15
N ASN A 159 22.25 10.72 -9.92
CA ASN A 159 20.97 10.01 -10.00
C ASN A 159 20.90 8.90 -8.94
N PRO A 160 20.13 9.07 -7.85
CA PRO A 160 20.07 8.09 -6.77
C PRO A 160 19.46 6.74 -7.21
N ALA A 161 18.50 6.75 -8.13
CA ALA A 161 17.89 5.52 -8.62
C ALA A 161 18.84 4.71 -9.49
N ALA A 162 19.59 5.37 -10.37
CA ALA A 162 20.58 4.73 -11.21
C ALA A 162 21.72 4.12 -10.37
N ARG A 163 22.19 4.86 -9.35
CA ARG A 163 23.21 4.37 -8.41
C ARG A 163 22.74 3.16 -7.62
N TYR A 164 21.50 3.23 -7.08
CA TYR A 164 20.92 2.11 -6.35
C TYR A 164 20.78 0.87 -7.23
N ALA A 165 20.26 1.03 -8.44
CA ALA A 165 20.16 -0.07 -9.40
C ALA A 165 21.52 -0.69 -9.75
N ALA A 166 22.56 0.13 -9.93
CA ALA A 166 23.91 -0.34 -10.23
C ALA A 166 24.49 -1.15 -9.05
N VAL A 167 24.39 -0.63 -7.82
CA VAL A 167 24.86 -1.34 -6.61
C VAL A 167 24.18 -2.70 -6.47
N ARG A 168 22.84 -2.74 -6.59
CA ARG A 168 22.07 -4.00 -6.57
C ARG A 168 22.55 -5.00 -7.62
N ASN A 169 22.78 -4.53 -8.84
CA ASN A 169 23.27 -5.38 -9.94
C ASN A 169 24.69 -5.93 -9.69
N ILE A 170 25.59 -5.11 -9.12
CA ILE A 170 26.94 -5.53 -8.76
C ILE A 170 26.88 -6.62 -7.68
N LEU A 171 26.12 -6.39 -6.61
CA LEU A 171 25.95 -7.34 -5.51
C LEU A 171 25.33 -8.65 -6.00
N TYR A 172 24.28 -8.59 -6.81
CA TYR A 172 23.67 -9.77 -7.42
C TYR A 172 24.67 -10.62 -8.22
N ARG A 173 25.53 -9.99 -9.04
CA ARG A 173 26.58 -10.69 -9.79
C ARG A 173 27.67 -11.30 -8.91
N GLN A 174 27.84 -10.77 -7.69
CA GLN A 174 28.75 -11.31 -6.68
C GLN A 174 28.14 -12.43 -5.84
N GLY A 175 26.86 -12.79 -6.08
CA GLY A 175 26.18 -13.88 -5.39
C GLY A 175 25.30 -13.44 -4.21
N PHE A 176 25.13 -12.14 -3.99
CA PHE A 176 24.19 -11.64 -2.99
C PHE A 176 22.78 -11.68 -3.57
N MET A 177 22.02 -12.69 -3.17
CA MET A 177 20.72 -13.02 -3.75
C MET A 177 19.53 -12.49 -2.95
N ILE A 178 19.77 -11.94 -1.76
CA ILE A 178 18.75 -11.46 -0.83
C ILE A 178 19.06 -10.01 -0.47
N GLU A 179 18.10 -9.13 -0.66
CA GLU A 179 18.15 -7.76 -0.16
C GLU A 179 17.20 -7.60 1.01
N ILE A 180 17.71 -7.11 2.13
CA ILE A 180 16.95 -6.84 3.34
C ILE A 180 16.76 -5.33 3.45
N LEU A 181 15.50 -4.86 3.30
CA LEU A 181 15.15 -3.49 3.64
C LEU A 181 15.00 -3.37 5.15
N ALA A 182 15.91 -2.65 5.79
CA ALA A 182 15.94 -2.44 7.23
C ALA A 182 15.41 -1.05 7.60
N SER A 183 14.54 -0.97 8.61
CA SER A 183 14.04 0.29 9.16
C SER A 183 14.02 0.24 10.68
N TYR A 184 14.30 1.37 11.32
CA TYR A 184 14.14 1.56 12.77
C TYR A 184 12.80 2.18 13.15
N GLU A 185 11.99 2.60 12.15
CA GLU A 185 10.70 3.20 12.35
C GLU A 185 9.58 2.17 12.14
N PRO A 186 8.83 1.78 13.19
CA PRO A 186 7.73 0.81 13.07
C PRO A 186 6.67 1.20 12.05
N GLN A 187 6.44 2.50 11.86
CA GLN A 187 5.49 3.04 10.91
C GLN A 187 5.85 2.73 9.44
N LEU A 188 7.10 2.39 9.15
CA LEU A 188 7.57 2.02 7.82
C LEU A 188 7.37 0.53 7.48
N GLN A 189 6.81 -0.27 8.38
CA GLN A 189 6.58 -1.70 8.13
C GLN A 189 5.81 -1.94 6.82
N TYR A 190 4.71 -1.22 6.59
CA TYR A 190 3.94 -1.38 5.35
C TYR A 190 4.59 -0.73 4.11
N LEU A 191 5.52 0.19 4.29
CA LEU A 191 6.39 0.65 3.21
C LEU A 191 7.30 -0.50 2.75
N ALA A 192 7.87 -1.25 3.68
CA ALA A 192 8.67 -2.43 3.38
C ALA A 192 7.83 -3.53 2.70
N GLU A 193 6.58 -3.76 3.12
CA GLU A 193 5.67 -4.70 2.44
C GLU A 193 5.39 -4.29 0.99
N TRP A 194 5.15 -3.00 0.74
CA TRP A 194 5.00 -2.49 -0.61
C TRP A 194 6.29 -2.62 -1.42
N TRP A 195 7.44 -2.30 -0.85
CA TRP A 195 8.75 -2.46 -1.48
C TRP A 195 9.01 -3.92 -1.89
N LYS A 196 8.66 -4.89 -1.05
CA LYS A 196 8.76 -6.33 -1.39
C LYS A 196 7.89 -6.67 -2.61
N GLN A 197 6.65 -6.21 -2.65
CA GLN A 197 5.79 -6.41 -3.81
C GLN A 197 6.37 -5.74 -5.07
N LEU A 198 6.85 -4.50 -4.94
CA LEU A 198 7.41 -3.73 -6.05
C LEU A 198 8.55 -4.49 -6.73
N PHE A 199 9.53 -4.95 -5.96
CA PHE A 199 10.68 -5.66 -6.51
C PHE A 199 10.36 -7.13 -6.83
N GLY A 200 9.66 -7.84 -5.99
CA GLY A 200 9.31 -9.24 -6.21
C GLY A 200 8.52 -9.46 -7.51
N GLU A 201 7.48 -8.69 -7.74
CA GLU A 201 6.68 -8.77 -8.97
C GLU A 201 7.39 -8.18 -10.20
N SER A 202 8.29 -7.22 -10.02
CA SER A 202 8.99 -6.58 -11.15
C SER A 202 10.17 -7.39 -11.64
N GLU A 203 10.97 -7.96 -10.74
CA GLU A 203 12.26 -8.56 -11.04
C GLU A 203 12.26 -10.09 -10.96
N GLY A 204 11.37 -10.71 -10.18
CA GLY A 204 11.27 -12.16 -10.02
C GLY A 204 10.78 -12.89 -11.25
N LYS A 205 11.58 -12.93 -12.33
CA LYS A 205 11.21 -13.48 -13.64
C LYS A 205 12.36 -14.33 -14.21
N GLN A 206 11.99 -15.33 -15.01
CA GLN A 206 12.95 -16.18 -15.74
C GLN A 206 14.02 -16.84 -14.84
N GLY A 207 13.65 -17.19 -13.60
CA GLY A 207 14.57 -17.77 -12.63
C GLY A 207 15.64 -16.81 -12.12
N ARG A 208 15.43 -15.50 -12.23
CA ARG A 208 16.36 -14.44 -11.82
C ARG A 208 15.67 -13.45 -10.89
N GLY A 209 16.45 -12.63 -10.22
CA GLY A 209 16.02 -11.56 -9.35
C GLY A 209 16.58 -11.68 -7.93
N ILE A 210 16.74 -10.55 -7.26
CA ILE A 210 17.10 -10.47 -5.85
C ILE A 210 15.83 -10.70 -5.04
N PHE A 211 15.89 -11.59 -4.04
CA PHE A 211 14.75 -11.83 -3.15
C PHE A 211 14.59 -10.66 -2.17
N PRO A 212 13.45 -9.96 -2.19
CA PRO A 212 13.22 -8.82 -1.30
C PRO A 212 12.73 -9.31 0.06
N ALA A 213 13.49 -9.05 1.11
CA ALA A 213 13.13 -9.28 2.49
C ALA A 213 13.06 -7.96 3.27
N SER A 214 12.52 -7.95 4.47
CA SER A 214 12.53 -6.75 5.33
C SER A 214 12.64 -7.11 6.80
N VAL A 215 13.21 -6.18 7.57
CA VAL A 215 13.30 -6.25 9.03
C VAL A 215 12.95 -4.90 9.65
N THR A 216 12.37 -4.94 10.83
CA THR A 216 12.11 -3.76 11.66
C THR A 216 12.99 -3.83 12.91
N PHE A 217 14.02 -3.04 12.92
CA PHE A 217 14.94 -2.94 14.06
C PHE A 217 14.32 -2.03 15.14
N THR A 218 14.59 -2.26 16.45
CA THR A 218 15.51 -3.29 17.01
C THR A 218 14.88 -4.67 17.22
N ALA A 219 13.56 -4.80 17.07
CA ALA A 219 12.84 -6.05 17.35
C ALA A 219 13.45 -7.25 16.61
N ASP A 220 13.68 -7.11 15.31
CA ASP A 220 14.21 -8.18 14.49
C ASP A 220 15.71 -8.47 14.68
N LEU A 221 16.43 -7.67 15.49
CA LEU A 221 17.78 -8.07 15.94
C LEU A 221 17.72 -9.32 16.82
N HIS A 222 16.63 -9.51 17.57
CA HIS A 222 16.42 -10.66 18.43
C HIS A 222 15.99 -11.92 17.65
N SER A 223 15.54 -11.79 16.42
CA SER A 223 15.10 -12.88 15.54
C SER A 223 16.10 -13.17 14.41
N MET A 224 16.49 -12.15 13.66
CA MET A 224 17.29 -12.25 12.46
C MET A 224 18.73 -11.79 12.63
N GLY A 225 19.06 -11.06 13.71
CA GLY A 225 20.38 -10.44 13.90
C GLY A 225 21.53 -11.44 13.84
N GLN A 226 21.37 -12.62 14.46
CA GLN A 226 22.37 -13.68 14.44
C GLN A 226 22.68 -14.15 13.02
N TYR A 227 21.63 -14.39 12.22
CA TYR A 227 21.80 -14.84 10.83
C TYR A 227 22.42 -13.75 9.95
N ILE A 228 21.97 -12.50 10.11
CA ILE A 228 22.52 -11.36 9.37
C ILE A 228 24.02 -11.20 9.66
N GLN A 229 24.41 -11.37 10.92
CA GLN A 229 25.81 -11.18 11.35
C GLN A 229 26.72 -12.36 10.98
N GLU A 230 26.29 -13.61 11.18
CA GLU A 230 27.16 -14.80 11.08
C GLU A 230 26.64 -15.88 10.11
N GLY A 231 25.47 -15.69 9.48
CA GLY A 231 24.92 -16.62 8.50
C GLY A 231 25.65 -16.60 7.15
N GLU A 232 25.08 -17.29 6.18
CA GLU A 232 25.58 -17.31 4.80
C GLU A 232 25.63 -15.89 4.21
N ARG A 233 26.75 -15.56 3.55
CA ARG A 233 26.96 -14.24 2.95
C ARG A 233 26.28 -14.10 1.57
N THR A 234 24.97 -14.38 1.55
CA THR A 234 24.11 -14.28 0.34
C THR A 234 23.17 -13.09 0.39
N LEU A 235 23.22 -12.30 1.47
CA LEU A 235 22.35 -11.16 1.71
C LEU A 235 23.14 -9.84 1.85
N PHE A 236 22.47 -8.73 1.58
CA PHE A 236 22.90 -7.37 1.89
C PHE A 236 21.75 -6.54 2.44
N GLU A 237 22.06 -5.47 3.12
CA GLU A 237 21.06 -4.60 3.73
C GLU A 237 20.99 -3.25 3.03
N THR A 238 19.76 -2.77 2.86
CA THR A 238 19.43 -1.38 2.48
C THR A 238 18.70 -0.74 3.65
N VAL A 239 19.35 0.22 4.32
CA VAL A 239 18.78 0.87 5.51
C VAL A 239 18.01 2.12 5.11
N VAL A 240 16.76 2.22 5.57
CA VAL A 240 15.94 3.42 5.43
C VAL A 240 16.08 4.27 6.68
N SER A 241 16.59 5.48 6.51
CA SER A 241 16.67 6.50 7.56
C SER A 241 15.69 7.63 7.28
N VAL A 242 14.99 8.06 8.30
CA VAL A 242 14.10 9.22 8.26
C VAL A 242 14.83 10.38 8.95
N ALA A 243 14.93 11.50 8.23
CA ALA A 243 15.56 12.74 8.72
C ALA A 243 14.53 13.68 9.36
#